data_97959d4c943f40bd1bc9d5d3bfa4f6cb
#
_entry.id   97959d4c943f40bd1bc9d5d3bfa4f6cb
#
_cell.length_a   1.000
_cell.length_b   1.000
_cell.length_c   1.000
_cell.angle_alpha   90.00
_cell.angle_beta   90.00
_cell.angle_gamma   90.00
#
_symmetry.space_group_name_H-M   'P 1'
#
loop_
_entity.id
_entity.type
_entity.pdbx_description
1 polymer ?
#
loop_
_entity_poly.entity_id
_entity_poly.type
_entity_poly.pdbx_seq_one_letter_code
_entity_poly.pdbx_strand_id
1 'polypeptide(L)'
;LENLMTCMSPLPGRMVNWYQISKHLRINIYAPFSAIGELSKFPVFSFFYYIFLGFYFSLVDRFIKKEIMNKRYIFSILQVLMLLLFIMFSYEYNLRSTHRFIWYSIFILILSRYLYKLKKMKFVFKEIKE
;
A
#
# COMPACT_ATOMS: atom_id res chain seq x y z
N LEU A 1 14.73 9.90 -11.51
CA LEU A 1 13.28 9.87 -11.24
C LEU A 1 12.66 8.52 -11.68
N GLU A 2 12.99 8.04 -12.88
CA GLU A 2 12.48 6.75 -13.41
C GLU A 2 12.76 5.57 -12.48
N ASN A 3 13.96 5.48 -11.93
CA ASN A 3 14.33 4.41 -10.98
C ASN A 3 13.48 4.46 -9.70
N LEU A 4 13.12 5.65 -9.24
CA LEU A 4 12.29 5.84 -8.05
C LEU A 4 10.84 5.42 -8.31
N MET A 5 10.28 5.78 -9.48
CA MET A 5 8.95 5.33 -9.91
C MET A 5 8.88 3.81 -10.05
N THR A 6 9.96 3.19 -10.53
CA THR A 6 10.07 1.73 -10.60
C THR A 6 10.08 1.08 -9.21
N CYS A 7 10.63 1.74 -8.19
CA CYS A 7 10.56 1.27 -6.80
C CYS A 7 9.12 1.22 -6.26
N MET A 8 8.25 2.11 -6.73
CA MET A 8 6.84 2.16 -6.30
C MET A 8 5.94 1.20 -7.07
N SER A 9 6.44 0.62 -8.17
CA SER A 9 5.68 -0.32 -8.99
C SER A 9 5.37 -1.62 -8.23
N PRO A 10 4.15 -2.18 -8.37
CA PRO A 10 3.80 -3.48 -7.81
C PRO A 10 4.46 -4.65 -8.57
N LEU A 11 5.11 -4.38 -9.70
CA LEU A 11 5.66 -5.42 -10.57
C LEU A 11 6.75 -6.25 -9.88
N PRO A 12 6.85 -7.55 -10.18
CA PRO A 12 7.93 -8.41 -9.67
C PRO A 12 9.31 -7.87 -10.06
N GLY A 13 10.30 -8.03 -9.18
CA GLY A 13 11.66 -7.52 -9.39
C GLY A 13 12.34 -8.04 -10.67
N ARG A 14 11.98 -9.25 -11.11
CA ARG A 14 12.49 -9.83 -12.36
C ARG A 14 12.01 -9.08 -13.61
N MET A 15 10.82 -8.48 -13.59
CA MET A 15 10.26 -7.74 -14.73
C MET A 15 10.83 -6.33 -14.88
N VAL A 16 11.43 -5.78 -13.81
CA VAL A 16 11.89 -4.38 -13.78
C VAL A 16 13.41 -4.26 -13.61
N ASN A 17 14.16 -5.34 -13.81
CA ASN A 17 15.62 -5.36 -13.67
C ASN A 17 16.11 -4.77 -12.33
N TRP A 18 15.41 -5.15 -11.24
CA TRP A 18 15.60 -4.59 -9.90
C TRP A 18 17.05 -4.61 -9.42
N TYR A 19 17.82 -5.61 -9.82
CA TYR A 19 19.22 -5.73 -9.42
C TYR A 19 20.06 -4.55 -9.89
N GLN A 20 19.91 -4.11 -11.13
CA GLN A 20 20.63 -2.96 -11.66
C GLN A 20 20.16 -1.64 -11.01
N ILE A 21 18.83 -1.48 -10.88
CA ILE A 21 18.23 -0.30 -10.24
C ILE A 21 18.70 -0.17 -8.79
N SER A 22 18.75 -1.27 -8.04
CA SER A 22 19.17 -1.27 -6.64
C SER A 22 20.64 -0.86 -6.46
N LYS A 23 21.50 -1.18 -7.40
CA LYS A 23 22.90 -0.72 -7.40
C LYS A 23 23.01 0.79 -7.56
N HIS A 24 22.20 1.39 -8.39
CA HIS A 24 22.21 2.85 -8.61
C HIS A 24 21.58 3.63 -7.46
N LEU A 25 20.61 3.05 -6.75
CA LEU A 25 19.92 3.70 -5.64
C LEU A 25 20.65 3.53 -4.29
N ARG A 26 21.49 2.51 -4.15
CA ARG A 26 22.20 2.21 -2.91
C ARG A 26 23.55 2.92 -2.85
N ILE A 27 23.84 3.57 -1.74
CA ILE A 27 25.17 4.14 -1.45
C ILE A 27 26.11 3.04 -0.95
N ASN A 28 25.59 2.05 -0.22
CA ASN A 28 26.36 0.93 0.30
C ASN A 28 25.66 -0.39 -0.03
N ILE A 29 26.40 -1.31 -0.66
CA ILE A 29 25.88 -2.62 -1.09
C ILE A 29 25.53 -3.50 0.12
N TYR A 30 26.19 -3.31 1.24
CA TYR A 30 26.06 -4.14 2.45
C TYR A 30 25.02 -3.65 3.46
N ALA A 31 24.57 -2.43 3.35
CA ALA A 31 23.52 -1.88 4.22
C ALA A 31 22.29 -1.50 3.39
N PRO A 32 21.15 -2.18 3.56
CA PRO A 32 19.92 -1.73 2.92
C PRO A 32 19.55 -0.37 3.49
N PHE A 33 19.42 0.64 2.61
CA PHE A 33 18.87 1.91 2.99
C PHE A 33 17.41 1.73 3.40
N SER A 34 17.01 2.39 4.48
CA SER A 34 15.59 2.50 4.83
C SER A 34 14.84 3.26 3.73
N ALA A 35 13.54 3.04 3.61
CA ALA A 35 12.69 3.78 2.68
C ALA A 35 12.79 5.30 2.90
N ILE A 36 12.89 5.73 4.16
CA ILE A 36 13.08 7.12 4.55
C ILE A 36 14.44 7.65 4.04
N GLY A 37 15.52 6.87 4.20
CA GLY A 37 16.85 7.22 3.71
C GLY A 37 16.92 7.30 2.18
N GLU A 38 16.23 6.44 1.46
CA GLU A 38 16.14 6.52 -0.01
C GLU A 38 15.38 7.77 -0.47
N LEU A 39 14.29 8.12 0.20
CA LEU A 39 13.50 9.32 -0.08
C LEU A 39 14.27 10.61 0.22
N SER A 40 15.08 10.65 1.27
CA SER A 40 15.82 11.85 1.68
C SER A 40 16.78 12.38 0.60
N LYS A 41 17.21 11.52 -0.34
CA LYS A 41 18.05 11.91 -1.48
C LYS A 41 17.31 12.75 -2.52
N PHE A 42 15.98 12.75 -2.50
CA PHE A 42 15.12 13.41 -3.47
C PHE A 42 14.10 14.31 -2.73
N PRO A 43 14.50 15.45 -2.15
CA PRO A 43 13.64 16.23 -1.24
C PRO A 43 12.33 16.70 -1.86
N VAL A 44 12.35 17.15 -3.11
CA VAL A 44 11.14 17.59 -3.82
C VAL A 44 10.16 16.43 -4.01
N PHE A 45 10.68 15.28 -4.44
CA PHE A 45 9.86 14.08 -4.60
C PHE A 45 9.30 13.59 -3.26
N SER A 46 10.11 13.61 -2.21
CA SER A 46 9.71 13.21 -0.86
C SER A 46 8.57 14.06 -0.33
N PHE A 47 8.61 15.36 -0.58
CA PHE A 47 7.53 16.27 -0.20
C PHE A 47 6.18 15.84 -0.82
N PHE A 48 6.12 15.61 -2.12
CA PHE A 48 4.90 15.14 -2.79
C PHE A 48 4.50 13.73 -2.33
N TYR A 49 5.47 12.87 -2.10
CA TYR A 49 5.21 11.52 -1.61
C TYR A 49 4.55 11.52 -0.22
N TYR A 50 5.01 12.36 0.71
CA TYR A 50 4.41 12.46 2.03
C TYR A 50 3.02 13.10 1.99
N ILE A 51 2.77 14.06 1.11
CA ILE A 51 1.40 14.58 0.87
C ILE A 51 0.49 13.44 0.38
N PHE A 52 0.95 12.67 -0.59
CA PHE A 52 0.21 11.51 -1.09
C PHE A 52 -0.08 10.49 0.02
N LEU A 53 0.91 10.17 0.86
CA LEU A 53 0.71 9.28 2.01
C LEU A 53 -0.30 9.83 3.00
N GLY A 54 -0.26 11.11 3.32
CA GLY A 54 -1.25 11.73 4.21
C GLY A 54 -2.66 11.60 3.67
N PHE A 55 -2.86 11.88 2.38
CA PHE A 55 -4.13 11.68 1.71
C PHE A 55 -4.58 10.21 1.73
N TYR A 56 -3.66 9.30 1.40
CA TYR A 56 -3.90 7.87 1.42
C TYR A 56 -4.32 7.37 2.82
N PHE A 57 -3.62 7.78 3.88
CA PHE A 57 -3.97 7.41 5.25
C PHE A 57 -5.34 7.93 5.67
N SER A 58 -5.72 9.13 5.23
CA SER A 58 -7.07 9.67 5.45
C SER A 58 -8.15 8.81 4.79
N LEU A 59 -7.90 8.34 3.57
CA LEU A 59 -8.84 7.42 2.88
C LEU A 59 -8.97 6.08 3.62
N VAL A 60 -7.86 5.54 4.10
CA VAL A 60 -7.84 4.28 4.86
C VAL A 60 -8.57 4.43 6.19
N ASP A 61 -8.38 5.52 6.92
CA ASP A 61 -9.09 5.80 8.17
C ASP A 61 -10.62 5.83 7.95
N ARG A 62 -11.07 6.56 6.93
CA ARG A 62 -12.50 6.59 6.54
C ARG A 62 -13.02 5.19 6.20
N PHE A 63 -12.22 4.40 5.51
CA PHE A 63 -12.59 3.03 5.18
C PHE A 63 -12.71 2.17 6.43
N ILE A 64 -11.73 2.19 7.34
CA ILE A 64 -11.75 1.43 8.60
C ILE A 64 -13.00 1.77 9.40
N LYS A 65 -13.31 3.06 9.59
CA LYS A 65 -14.52 3.51 10.28
C LYS A 65 -15.80 2.93 9.65
N LYS A 66 -15.89 2.97 8.32
CA LYS A 66 -17.02 2.41 7.58
C LYS A 66 -17.15 0.89 7.75
N GLU A 67 -16.04 0.15 7.71
CA GLU A 67 -16.05 -1.31 7.88
C GLU A 67 -16.46 -1.71 9.29
N ILE A 68 -16.03 -0.96 10.31
CA ILE A 68 -16.44 -1.15 11.70
C ILE A 68 -17.95 -0.92 11.84
N MET A 69 -18.48 0.17 11.29
CA MET A 69 -19.94 0.43 11.32
C MET A 69 -20.75 -0.67 10.63
N ASN A 70 -20.19 -1.28 9.58
CA ASN A 70 -20.82 -2.39 8.87
C ASN A 70 -20.57 -3.77 9.54
N LYS A 71 -19.98 -3.80 10.74
CA LYS A 71 -19.62 -5.03 11.49
C LYS A 71 -18.69 -5.99 10.72
N ARG A 72 -17.86 -5.46 9.82
CA ARG A 72 -16.88 -6.22 9.02
C ARG A 72 -15.46 -6.06 9.58
N TYR A 73 -15.28 -6.45 10.81
CA TYR A 73 -14.05 -6.24 11.59
C TYR A 73 -12.79 -6.83 10.94
N ILE A 74 -12.90 -7.95 10.22
CA ILE A 74 -11.77 -8.62 9.56
C ILE A 74 -11.06 -7.67 8.60
N PHE A 75 -11.80 -6.93 7.75
CA PHE A 75 -11.21 -5.99 6.81
C PHE A 75 -10.56 -4.79 7.51
N SER A 76 -11.14 -4.32 8.62
CA SER A 76 -10.57 -3.26 9.44
C SER A 76 -9.25 -3.71 10.08
N ILE A 77 -9.20 -4.91 10.65
CA ILE A 77 -8.00 -5.46 11.28
C ILE A 77 -6.89 -5.66 10.24
N LEU A 78 -7.19 -6.26 9.09
CA LEU A 78 -6.22 -6.45 8.01
C LEU A 78 -5.66 -5.12 7.52
N GLN A 79 -6.50 -4.09 7.42
CA GLN A 79 -6.08 -2.78 6.97
C GLN A 79 -5.15 -2.10 7.98
N VAL A 80 -5.49 -2.14 9.27
CA VAL A 80 -4.62 -1.63 10.35
C VAL A 80 -3.27 -2.37 10.35
N LEU A 81 -3.30 -3.70 10.19
CA LEU A 81 -2.09 -4.50 10.12
C LEU A 81 -1.19 -4.09 8.96
N MET A 82 -1.75 -3.85 7.76
CA MET A 82 -0.97 -3.40 6.59
C MET A 82 -0.33 -2.02 6.82
N LEU A 83 -1.04 -1.09 7.48
CA LEU A 83 -0.49 0.21 7.83
C LEU A 83 0.63 0.10 8.86
N LEU A 84 0.45 -0.72 9.88
CA LEU A 84 1.44 -0.95 10.92
C LEU A 84 2.72 -1.56 10.32
N LEU A 85 2.59 -2.58 9.47
CA LEU A 85 3.70 -3.17 8.76
C LEU A 85 4.39 -2.16 7.84
N PHE A 86 3.64 -1.31 7.12
CA PHE A 86 4.20 -0.25 6.30
C PHE A 86 5.07 0.70 7.15
N ILE A 87 4.60 1.14 8.31
CA ILE A 87 5.34 2.03 9.20
C ILE A 87 6.60 1.34 9.73
N MET A 88 6.48 0.14 10.28
CA MET A 88 7.62 -0.60 10.83
C MET A 88 8.70 -0.84 9.78
N PHE A 89 8.31 -1.36 8.61
CA PHE A 89 9.27 -1.68 7.56
C PHE A 89 9.86 -0.45 6.86
N SER A 90 9.27 0.75 7.00
CA SER A 90 9.82 1.97 6.43
C SER A 90 11.16 2.40 7.04
N TYR A 91 11.45 1.96 8.26
CA TYR A 91 12.71 2.22 8.95
C TYR A 91 13.81 1.22 8.61
N GLU A 92 13.48 -0.04 8.34
CA GLU A 92 14.43 -1.13 8.19
C GLU A 92 14.65 -1.56 6.73
N TYR A 93 13.65 -1.37 5.87
CA TYR A 93 13.67 -1.90 4.51
C TYR A 93 13.63 -0.79 3.46
N ASN A 94 14.08 -1.16 2.25
CA ASN A 94 14.07 -0.25 1.10
C ASN A 94 12.64 0.16 0.69
N LEU A 95 12.52 1.30 0.00
CA LEU A 95 11.25 1.88 -0.43
C LEU A 95 10.37 0.89 -1.20
N ARG A 96 10.98 0.03 -2.04
CA ARG A 96 10.25 -0.96 -2.82
C ARG A 96 9.54 -2.00 -1.95
N SER A 97 10.23 -2.54 -0.95
CA SER A 97 9.68 -3.55 -0.06
C SER A 97 8.54 -2.97 0.79
N THR A 98 8.75 -1.77 1.28
CA THR A 98 7.79 -1.03 2.11
C THR A 98 6.54 -0.66 1.32
N HIS A 99 6.72 -0.17 0.08
CA HIS A 99 5.59 0.29 -0.74
C HIS A 99 4.62 -0.84 -1.15
N ARG A 100 5.05 -2.10 -1.11
CA ARG A 100 4.16 -3.26 -1.34
C ARG A 100 3.01 -3.34 -0.34
N PHE A 101 3.21 -2.90 0.91
CA PHE A 101 2.13 -2.90 1.90
C PHE A 101 1.02 -1.90 1.53
N ILE A 102 1.34 -0.79 0.86
CA ILE A 102 0.35 0.12 0.29
C ILE A 102 -0.47 -0.60 -0.79
N TRP A 103 0.16 -1.35 -1.69
CA TRP A 103 -0.54 -2.11 -2.72
C TRP A 103 -1.43 -3.21 -2.12
N TYR A 104 -0.97 -3.93 -1.11
CA TYR A 104 -1.80 -4.91 -0.41
C TYR A 104 -2.99 -4.26 0.29
N SER A 105 -2.79 -3.11 0.89
CA SER A 105 -3.85 -2.31 1.49
C SER A 105 -4.89 -1.86 0.44
N ILE A 106 -4.45 -1.35 -0.71
CA ILE A 106 -5.34 -0.99 -1.83
C ILE A 106 -6.13 -2.21 -2.31
N PHE A 107 -5.49 -3.37 -2.42
CA PHE A 107 -6.16 -4.61 -2.79
C PHE A 107 -7.27 -4.99 -1.79
N ILE A 108 -7.02 -4.87 -0.48
CA ILE A 108 -8.01 -5.11 0.56
C ILE A 108 -9.19 -4.15 0.44
N LEU A 109 -8.96 -2.86 0.13
CA LEU A 109 -10.00 -1.86 -0.11
C LEU A 109 -10.91 -2.28 -1.28
N ILE A 110 -10.32 -2.70 -2.40
CA ILE A 110 -11.05 -3.13 -3.59
C ILE A 110 -11.84 -4.39 -3.30
N LEU A 111 -11.21 -5.40 -2.69
CA LEU A 111 -11.81 -6.68 -2.35
C LEU A 111 -13.04 -6.51 -1.43
N SER A 112 -12.91 -5.69 -0.38
CA SER A 112 -14.02 -5.42 0.52
C SER A 112 -15.21 -4.80 -0.20
N ARG A 113 -14.97 -3.82 -1.09
CA ARG A 113 -16.03 -3.18 -1.90
C ARG A 113 -16.70 -4.18 -2.83
N TYR A 114 -15.91 -5.03 -3.48
CA TYR A 114 -16.43 -6.06 -4.39
C TYR A 114 -17.33 -7.06 -3.66
N LEU A 115 -16.88 -7.60 -2.53
CA LEU A 115 -17.66 -8.54 -1.72
C LEU A 115 -18.95 -7.91 -1.18
N TYR A 116 -18.92 -6.63 -0.81
CA TYR A 116 -20.11 -5.90 -0.39
C TYR A 116 -21.14 -5.80 -1.52
N LYS A 117 -20.69 -5.47 -2.73
CA LYS A 117 -21.56 -5.40 -3.91
C LYS A 117 -22.21 -6.76 -4.23
N LEU A 118 -21.43 -7.84 -4.17
CA LEU A 118 -21.94 -9.20 -4.40
C LEU A 118 -23.02 -9.59 -3.37
N LYS A 119 -22.80 -9.27 -2.08
CA LYS A 119 -23.77 -9.56 -1.03
C LYS A 119 -25.08 -8.80 -1.28
N LYS A 120 -24.99 -7.52 -1.64
CA LYS A 120 -26.21 -6.71 -1.96
C LYS A 120 -26.98 -7.28 -3.13
N MET A 121 -26.32 -7.71 -4.20
CA MET A 121 -26.99 -8.32 -5.36
C MET A 121 -27.71 -9.62 -4.98
N LYS A 122 -27.10 -10.49 -4.16
CA LYS A 122 -27.75 -11.73 -3.70
C LYS A 122 -29.03 -11.46 -2.90
N PHE A 123 -29.08 -10.41 -2.10
CA PHE A 123 -30.29 -10.03 -1.36
C PHE A 123 -31.42 -9.60 -2.32
N VAL A 124 -31.11 -8.76 -3.29
CA VAL A 124 -32.11 -8.28 -4.29
C VAL A 124 -32.67 -9.47 -5.09
N PHE A 125 -31.84 -10.41 -5.52
CA PHE A 125 -32.32 -11.60 -6.25
C PHE A 125 -33.16 -12.54 -5.38
N LYS A 126 -33.00 -12.53 -4.07
CA LYS A 126 -33.84 -13.33 -3.17
C LYS A 126 -35.23 -12.72 -3.00
N GLU A 127 -35.32 -11.39 -2.84
CA GLU A 127 -36.61 -10.66 -2.74
C GLU A 127 -37.45 -10.75 -4.02
N ILE A 128 -36.84 -10.92 -5.21
CA ILE A 128 -37.56 -11.05 -6.48
C ILE A 128 -38.14 -12.46 -6.66
N LYS A 129 -37.66 -13.45 -5.91
CA LYS A 129 -38.11 -14.85 -6.03
C LYS A 129 -39.17 -15.27 -5.00
N GLU A 130 -39.41 -14.45 -4.01
CA GLU A 130 -40.51 -14.56 -3.04
C GLU A 130 -41.71 -13.70 -3.50
#